data_d2eeed971a033c6a97e038aae8d9f8c2
#
_entry.id   d2eeed971a033c6a97e038aae8d9f8c2
#
_cell.length_a   1.000
_cell.length_b   1.000
_cell.length_c   1.000
_cell.angle_alpha   90.00
_cell.angle_beta   90.00
_cell.angle_gamma   90.00
#
_symmetry.space_group_name_H-M   'P 1'
#
loop_
_entity.id
_entity.type
_entity.pdbx_description
1 polymer ?
#
loop_
_entity_poly.entity_id
_entity_poly.type
_entity_poly.pdbx_seq_one_letter_code
_entity_poly.pdbx_strand_id
1 'polypeptide(L)'
;MEKQQNRYITLQKTLSKQEFYILIEKYQKTHDPIVKEELLVGNMRLVLSLMKRFYQKSKHYEDLFQVGMIGLIKAIDNFDTSYQLQFSTYAVPLILGEMKQIGRAHV
;
A
#
# COMPACT_ATOMS: atom_id res chain seq x y z
N MET A 1 19.48 15.01 -9.87
CA MET A 1 19.39 14.10 -8.72
C MET A 1 18.60 14.68 -7.57
N GLU A 2 18.85 15.92 -7.19
CA GLU A 2 18.10 16.54 -6.09
C GLU A 2 16.60 16.62 -6.37
N LYS A 3 16.20 16.89 -7.61
CA LYS A 3 14.78 16.95 -7.99
C LYS A 3 14.09 15.61 -7.85
N GLN A 4 14.79 14.51 -8.14
CA GLN A 4 14.22 13.18 -8.00
C GLN A 4 14.07 12.81 -6.51
N GLN A 5 15.05 13.15 -5.68
CA GLN A 5 14.96 12.91 -4.25
C GLN A 5 13.80 13.69 -3.63
N ASN A 6 13.63 14.94 -4.03
CA ASN A 6 12.54 15.77 -3.54
C ASN A 6 11.17 15.21 -3.96
N ARG A 7 11.07 14.68 -5.18
CA ARG A 7 9.86 14.04 -5.66
C ARG A 7 9.52 12.80 -4.84
N TYR A 8 10.53 11.95 -4.56
CA TYR A 8 10.32 10.77 -3.72
C TYR A 8 9.88 11.13 -2.32
N ILE A 9 10.50 12.12 -1.71
CA ILE A 9 10.12 12.59 -0.39
C ILE A 9 8.68 13.09 -0.40
N THR A 10 8.30 13.84 -1.41
CA THR A 10 6.94 14.37 -1.56
C THR A 10 5.93 13.24 -1.75
N LEU A 11 6.25 12.24 -2.59
CA LEU A 11 5.36 11.12 -2.86
C LEU A 11 5.23 10.19 -1.66
N GLN A 12 6.27 10.08 -0.83
CA GLN A 12 6.21 9.27 0.39
C GLN A 12 5.44 9.95 1.52
N LYS A 13 5.05 11.19 1.33
CA LYS A 13 4.24 11.89 2.32
C LYS A 13 2.89 11.19 2.46
N THR A 14 2.49 10.96 3.70
CA THR A 14 1.20 10.34 3.99
C THR A 14 0.07 11.22 3.46
N LEU A 15 -0.81 10.61 2.69
CA LEU A 15 -2.00 11.29 2.20
C LEU A 15 -2.96 11.57 3.34
N SER A 16 -3.59 12.74 3.33
CA SER A 16 -4.71 13.00 4.24
C SER A 16 -5.87 12.11 3.83
N LYS A 17 -6.82 11.91 4.75
CA LYS A 17 -8.00 11.11 4.49
C LYS A 17 -8.78 11.62 3.28
N GLN A 18 -8.96 12.93 3.17
CA GLN A 18 -9.66 13.54 2.04
C GLN A 18 -8.92 13.36 0.74
N GLU A 19 -7.60 13.62 0.75
CA GLU A 19 -6.76 13.42 -0.44
C GLU A 19 -6.83 11.99 -0.93
N PHE A 20 -6.80 11.04 -0.01
CA PHE A 20 -6.88 9.63 -0.35
C PHE A 20 -8.20 9.30 -1.04
N TYR A 21 -9.33 9.75 -0.48
CA TYR A 21 -10.63 9.46 -1.08
C TYR A 21 -10.80 10.08 -2.46
N ILE A 22 -10.30 11.30 -2.64
CA ILE A 22 -10.33 11.95 -3.95
C ILE A 22 -9.53 11.14 -4.97
N LEU A 23 -8.35 10.69 -4.59
CA LEU A 23 -7.49 9.93 -5.49
C LEU A 23 -8.07 8.55 -5.81
N ILE A 24 -8.62 7.86 -4.82
CA ILE A 24 -9.13 6.51 -5.06
C ILE A 24 -10.38 6.54 -5.93
N GLU A 25 -11.26 7.52 -5.76
CA GLU A 25 -12.42 7.69 -6.64
C GLU A 25 -11.98 7.99 -8.06
N LYS A 26 -11.00 8.86 -8.22
CA LYS A 26 -10.45 9.17 -9.54
C LYS A 26 -9.84 7.94 -10.18
N TYR A 27 -9.04 7.18 -9.43
CA TYR A 27 -8.43 5.97 -9.94
C TYR A 27 -9.48 4.93 -10.36
N GLN A 28 -10.49 4.73 -9.54
CA GLN A 28 -11.52 3.72 -9.84
C GLN A 28 -12.32 4.06 -11.08
N LYS A 29 -12.44 5.36 -11.41
CA LYS A 29 -13.13 5.80 -12.63
C LYS A 29 -12.24 5.73 -13.86
N THR A 30 -10.98 6.07 -13.73
CA THR A 30 -10.08 6.27 -14.89
C THR A 30 -9.06 5.15 -15.07
N HIS A 31 -8.73 4.44 -14.00
CA HIS A 31 -7.63 3.46 -13.95
C HIS A 31 -6.31 4.06 -14.42
N ASP A 32 -6.12 5.36 -14.17
CA ASP A 32 -4.91 6.09 -14.54
C ASP A 32 -3.72 5.54 -13.74
N PRO A 33 -2.68 5.03 -14.39
CA PRO A 33 -1.52 4.46 -13.70
C PRO A 33 -0.76 5.49 -12.86
N ILE A 34 -0.81 6.77 -13.22
CA ILE A 34 -0.17 7.82 -12.45
C ILE A 34 -0.87 7.98 -11.10
N VAL A 35 -2.20 7.98 -11.11
CA VAL A 35 -3.00 8.06 -9.87
C VAL A 35 -2.77 6.82 -9.02
N LYS A 36 -2.68 5.65 -9.63
CA LYS A 36 -2.37 4.40 -8.92
C LYS A 36 -1.03 4.50 -8.21
N GLU A 37 -0.01 5.01 -8.89
CA GLU A 37 1.31 5.20 -8.30
C GLU A 37 1.25 6.12 -7.08
N GLU A 38 0.53 7.23 -7.19
CA GLU A 38 0.36 8.15 -6.07
C GLU A 38 -0.29 7.47 -4.86
N LEU A 39 -1.31 6.66 -5.11
CA LEU A 39 -1.99 5.90 -4.04
C LEU A 39 -1.05 4.88 -3.41
N LEU A 40 -0.26 4.17 -4.21
CA LEU A 40 0.68 3.18 -3.71
C LEU A 40 1.76 3.82 -2.86
N VAL A 41 2.38 4.88 -3.36
CA VAL A 41 3.45 5.56 -2.63
C VAL A 41 2.90 6.20 -1.35
N GLY A 42 1.71 6.80 -1.42
CA GLY A 42 1.09 7.43 -0.27
C GLY A 42 0.72 6.45 0.85
N ASN A 43 0.60 5.16 0.52
CA ASN A 43 0.26 4.11 1.49
C ASN A 43 1.40 3.12 1.73
N MET A 44 2.57 3.37 1.18
CA MET A 44 3.73 2.49 1.33
C MET A 44 4.12 2.29 2.80
N ARG A 45 3.98 3.34 3.60
CA ARG A 45 4.27 3.26 5.04
C ARG A 45 3.44 2.20 5.76
N LEU A 46 2.22 1.97 5.28
CA LEU A 46 1.37 0.94 5.85
C LEU A 46 2.01 -0.44 5.68
N VAL A 47 2.51 -0.72 4.48
CA VAL A 47 3.19 -1.99 4.20
C VAL A 47 4.46 -2.12 5.05
N LEU A 48 5.28 -1.06 5.09
CA LEU A 48 6.53 -1.06 5.85
C LEU A 48 6.29 -1.25 7.35
N SER A 49 5.25 -0.60 7.89
CA SER A 49 4.94 -0.75 9.31
C SER A 49 4.47 -2.16 9.66
N LEU A 50 3.74 -2.81 8.77
CA LEU A 50 3.32 -4.19 8.97
C LEU A 50 4.50 -5.16 8.91
N MET A 51 5.44 -4.92 8.02
CA MET A 51 6.68 -5.71 7.96
C MET A 51 7.47 -5.57 9.25
N LYS A 52 7.63 -4.34 9.72
CA LYS A 52 8.35 -4.07 10.96
C LYS A 52 7.68 -4.72 12.16
N ARG A 53 6.35 -4.69 12.20
CA ARG A 53 5.59 -5.21 13.34
C ARG A 53 5.57 -6.74 13.39
N PHE A 54 5.39 -7.41 12.25
CA PHE A 54 5.13 -8.85 12.22
C PHE A 54 6.29 -9.68 11.67
N TYR A 55 7.23 -9.06 10.95
CA TYR A 55 8.28 -9.80 10.24
C TYR A 55 9.67 -9.23 10.47
N GLN A 56 9.88 -8.59 11.61
CA GLN A 56 11.11 -7.87 11.94
C GLN A 56 12.37 -8.73 11.79
N LYS A 57 12.27 -10.03 12.08
CA LYS A 57 13.41 -10.93 12.03
C LYS A 57 13.48 -11.77 10.75
N SER A 58 12.62 -11.49 9.79
CA SER A 58 12.59 -12.25 8.55
C SER A 58 13.80 -11.94 7.69
N LYS A 59 14.33 -12.97 7.03
CA LYS A 59 15.39 -12.82 6.03
C LYS A 59 14.84 -12.49 4.65
N HIS A 60 13.52 -12.46 4.50
CA HIS A 60 12.85 -12.27 3.21
C HIS A 60 12.20 -10.90 3.10
N TYR A 61 12.85 -9.86 3.61
CA TYR A 61 12.29 -8.53 3.68
C TYR A 61 11.85 -7.97 2.33
N GLU A 62 12.70 -8.17 1.30
CA GLU A 62 12.35 -7.67 -0.04
C GLU A 62 11.14 -8.37 -0.62
N ASP A 63 11.08 -9.69 -0.47
CA ASP A 63 9.94 -10.47 -0.94
C ASP A 63 8.67 -10.08 -0.20
N LEU A 64 8.77 -9.89 1.11
CA LEU A 64 7.63 -9.47 1.92
C LEU A 64 7.12 -8.10 1.48
N PHE A 65 8.03 -7.17 1.19
CA PHE A 65 7.62 -5.86 0.71
C PHE A 65 6.88 -5.98 -0.62
N GLN A 66 7.40 -6.76 -1.56
CA GLN A 66 6.78 -6.91 -2.87
C GLN A 66 5.38 -7.53 -2.78
N VAL A 67 5.23 -8.61 -2.02
CA VAL A 67 3.91 -9.23 -1.88
C VAL A 67 2.97 -8.34 -1.06
N GLY A 68 3.49 -7.61 -0.10
CA GLY A 68 2.70 -6.64 0.65
C GLY A 68 2.14 -5.55 -0.25
N MET A 69 2.95 -5.07 -1.19
CA MET A 69 2.49 -4.10 -2.18
C MET A 69 1.45 -4.69 -3.11
N ILE A 70 1.52 -5.98 -3.43
CA ILE A 70 0.46 -6.64 -4.19
C ILE A 70 -0.85 -6.63 -3.41
N GLY A 71 -0.79 -6.91 -2.11
CA GLY A 71 -1.97 -6.82 -1.24
C GLY A 71 -2.55 -5.40 -1.20
N LEU A 72 -1.68 -4.40 -1.17
CA LEU A 72 -2.09 -3.00 -1.22
C LEU A 72 -2.77 -2.67 -2.55
N ILE A 73 -2.23 -3.14 -3.67
CA ILE A 73 -2.85 -2.96 -4.99
C ILE A 73 -4.25 -3.55 -5.02
N LYS A 74 -4.40 -4.76 -4.51
CA LYS A 74 -5.71 -5.42 -4.45
C LYS A 74 -6.70 -4.61 -3.62
N ALA A 75 -6.22 -4.04 -2.51
CA ALA A 75 -7.06 -3.21 -1.66
C ALA A 75 -7.52 -1.95 -2.38
N ILE A 76 -6.61 -1.29 -3.09
CA ILE A 76 -6.93 -0.06 -3.84
C ILE A 76 -7.94 -0.37 -4.96
N ASP A 77 -7.76 -1.48 -5.67
CA ASP A 77 -8.63 -1.84 -6.77
C ASP A 77 -10.05 -2.19 -6.30
N ASN A 78 -10.19 -2.72 -5.10
CA ASN A 78 -11.46 -3.29 -4.64
C ASN A 78 -12.12 -2.51 -3.49
N PHE A 79 -11.48 -1.45 -3.00
CA PHE A 79 -12.04 -0.69 -1.88
C PHE A 79 -13.34 -0.01 -2.28
N ASP A 80 -14.38 -0.23 -1.47
CA ASP A 80 -15.68 0.41 -1.68
C ASP A 80 -15.76 1.67 -0.84
N THR A 81 -15.73 2.82 -1.50
CA THR A 81 -15.75 4.12 -0.83
C THR A 81 -17.09 4.44 -0.18
N SER A 82 -18.15 3.69 -0.51
CA SER A 82 -19.45 3.86 0.10
C SER A 82 -19.53 3.28 1.51
N TYR A 83 -18.63 2.38 1.88
CA TYR A 83 -18.58 1.85 3.24
C TYR A 83 -17.94 2.86 4.18
N GLN A 84 -18.42 2.86 5.43
CA GLN A 84 -17.86 3.73 6.47
C GLN A 84 -16.67 3.08 7.16
N LEU A 85 -15.89 2.33 6.44
CA LEU A 85 -14.69 1.65 6.92
C LEU A 85 -13.47 2.42 6.44
N GLN A 86 -12.49 2.61 7.32
CA GLN A 86 -11.23 3.22 6.93
C GLN A 86 -10.47 2.28 5.98
N PHE A 87 -9.80 2.87 5.00
CA PHE A 87 -9.04 2.08 4.04
C PHE A 87 -8.00 1.18 4.70
N SER A 88 -7.28 1.70 5.70
CA SER A 88 -6.26 0.90 6.38
C SER A 88 -6.85 -0.34 7.04
N THR A 89 -8.04 -0.23 7.62
CA THR A 89 -8.73 -1.38 8.22
C THR A 89 -9.05 -2.45 7.18
N TYR A 90 -9.42 -2.01 5.99
CA TYR A 90 -9.70 -2.91 4.88
C TYR A 90 -8.40 -3.51 4.28
N ALA A 91 -7.37 -2.69 4.14
CA ALA A 91 -6.15 -3.09 3.45
C ALA A 91 -5.26 -4.03 4.26
N VAL A 92 -5.19 -3.84 5.59
CA VAL A 92 -4.28 -4.60 6.45
C VAL A 92 -4.44 -6.12 6.30
N PRO A 93 -5.66 -6.69 6.37
CA PRO A 93 -5.81 -8.13 6.17
C PRO A 93 -5.37 -8.63 4.81
N LEU A 94 -5.58 -7.82 3.76
CA LEU A 94 -5.16 -8.18 2.41
C LEU A 94 -3.65 -8.18 2.28
N ILE A 95 -2.99 -7.18 2.86
CA ILE A 95 -1.53 -7.08 2.85
C ILE A 95 -0.92 -8.24 3.63
N LEU A 96 -1.40 -8.48 4.84
CA LEU A 96 -0.91 -9.58 5.68
C LEU A 96 -1.19 -10.94 5.05
N GLY A 97 -2.32 -11.09 4.38
CA GLY A 97 -2.65 -12.34 3.69
C GLY A 97 -1.63 -12.69 2.62
N GLU A 98 -1.18 -11.69 1.85
CA GLU A 98 -0.13 -11.93 0.86
C GLU A 98 1.21 -12.26 1.52
N MET A 99 1.55 -11.57 2.60
CA MET A 99 2.82 -11.82 3.31
C MET A 99 2.87 -13.22 3.93
N LYS A 100 1.75 -13.74 4.41
CA LYS A 100 1.68 -15.08 4.98
C LYS A 100 2.03 -16.17 3.98
N GLN A 101 1.77 -15.95 2.71
CA GLN A 101 2.13 -16.92 1.67
C GLN A 101 3.63 -17.13 1.58
N ILE A 102 4.42 -16.07 1.77
CA ILE A 102 5.89 -16.17 1.81
C ILE A 102 6.32 -17.05 2.99
N GLY A 103 5.76 -16.81 4.16
CA GLY A 103 6.08 -17.60 5.35
C GLY A 103 5.75 -19.08 5.19
N ARG A 104 4.63 -19.41 4.55
CA ARG A 104 4.25 -20.79 4.29
C ARG A 104 5.17 -21.49 3.30
N ALA A 105 5.64 -20.77 2.30
CA ALA A 105 6.50 -21.33 1.27
C ALA A 105 7.88 -21.73 1.82
N HIS A 106 8.28 -21.18 2.95
CA HIS A 106 9.60 -21.40 3.52
C HIS A 106 9.58 -22.21 4.81
N VAL A 107 8.47 -22.84 5.11
CA VAL A 107 8.35 -23.71 6.29
C VAL A 107 8.82 -25.14 6.00
#